data_c46968dbb39ae602dbd0fa4137c3dccb
#
_entry.id   c46968dbb39ae602dbd0fa4137c3dccb
#
_cell.length_a   1.000
_cell.length_b   1.000
_cell.length_c   1.000
_cell.angle_alpha   90.00
_cell.angle_beta   90.00
_cell.angle_gamma   90.00
#
_symmetry.space_group_name_H-M   'P 1'
#
loop_
_entity.id
_entity.type
_entity.pdbx_description
1 polymer ?
#
loop_
_entity_poly.entity_id
_entity_poly.type
_entity_poly.pdbx_seq_one_letter_code
_entity_poly.pdbx_strand_id
1 'polypeptide(L)'
;MPTINQLLRKKRTKPIARNKVPALQKQPLKRGVCVKVYTTTPKKPNSALRKVARVRLSNGFEVTAYIPGEGHNLQEHSVVLIRGGRVKDLPGVRYHILRGNLDTQGVANRKKRRSLYGTKKGKYICLEKKHNLKKILFLIQNLIPQLFLS
;
A
#
# COMPACT_ATOMS: atom_id res chain seq x y z
N MET A 1 -7.46 -22.28 37.08
CA MET A 1 -8.58 -21.31 37.03
C MET A 1 -8.80 -20.79 38.44
N PRO A 2 -9.09 -19.50 38.68
CA PRO A 2 -9.40 -19.00 40.01
C PRO A 2 -10.73 -19.53 40.48
N THR A 3 -10.80 -19.86 41.77
CA THR A 3 -12.04 -20.30 42.44
C THR A 3 -12.97 -19.12 42.68
N ILE A 4 -14.26 -19.40 42.96
CA ILE A 4 -15.25 -18.36 43.24
C ILE A 4 -14.80 -17.49 44.43
N ASN A 5 -14.30 -18.10 45.49
CA ASN A 5 -13.82 -17.38 46.67
C ASN A 5 -12.61 -16.46 46.39
N GLN A 6 -11.75 -16.87 45.46
CA GLN A 6 -10.65 -16.01 44.99
C GLN A 6 -11.17 -14.82 44.18
N LEU A 7 -12.23 -14.99 43.38
CA LEU A 7 -12.83 -13.93 42.57
C LEU A 7 -13.62 -12.93 43.41
N LEU A 8 -14.18 -13.35 44.56
CA LEU A 8 -14.80 -12.44 45.52
C LEU A 8 -13.78 -11.49 46.13
N ARG A 9 -12.56 -11.96 46.39
CA ARG A 9 -11.48 -11.14 46.98
C ARG A 9 -10.74 -10.28 45.97
N LYS A 10 -10.50 -10.80 44.76
CA LYS A 10 -9.74 -10.13 43.71
C LYS A 10 -10.51 -10.15 42.38
N LYS A 11 -10.81 -8.97 41.84
CA LYS A 11 -11.42 -8.83 40.52
C LYS A 11 -10.49 -9.39 39.43
N ARG A 12 -11.06 -9.92 38.35
CA ARG A 12 -10.30 -10.33 37.19
C ARG A 12 -9.59 -9.15 36.56
N THR A 13 -8.29 -9.26 36.41
CA THR A 13 -7.49 -8.27 35.67
C THR A 13 -7.48 -8.63 34.19
N LYS A 14 -7.84 -7.68 33.34
CA LYS A 14 -7.75 -7.88 31.89
C LYS A 14 -6.28 -7.97 31.48
N PRO A 15 -5.89 -8.93 30.60
CA PRO A 15 -4.53 -8.99 30.11
C PRO A 15 -4.18 -7.70 29.34
N ILE A 16 -2.98 -7.16 29.58
CA ILE A 16 -2.49 -5.97 28.89
C ILE A 16 -2.27 -6.32 27.42
N ALA A 17 -2.95 -5.61 26.52
CA ALA A 17 -2.78 -5.80 25.08
C ALA A 17 -1.35 -5.41 24.66
N ARG A 18 -0.59 -6.37 24.13
CA ARG A 18 0.76 -6.11 23.63
C ARG A 18 0.71 -5.24 22.37
N ASN A 19 1.53 -4.20 22.32
CA ASN A 19 1.66 -3.38 21.12
C ASN A 19 2.33 -4.21 19.99
N LYS A 20 1.62 -4.38 18.87
CA LYS A 20 2.09 -5.15 17.71
C LYS A 20 3.13 -4.37 16.87
N VAL A 21 3.15 -3.05 16.98
CA VAL A 21 3.99 -2.13 16.20
C VAL A 21 4.67 -1.09 17.10
N PRO A 22 5.62 -1.50 17.94
CA PRO A 22 6.22 -0.63 18.97
C PRO A 22 6.91 0.60 18.39
N ALA A 23 7.54 0.50 17.21
CA ALA A 23 8.29 1.59 16.60
C ALA A 23 7.41 2.79 16.17
N LEU A 24 6.10 2.62 15.99
CA LEU A 24 5.18 3.71 15.66
C LEU A 24 4.75 4.55 16.88
N GLN A 25 4.96 4.07 18.12
CA GLN A 25 4.64 4.81 19.34
C GLN A 25 3.21 5.35 19.37
N LYS A 26 2.22 4.49 19.11
CA LYS A 26 0.78 4.80 19.01
C LYS A 26 0.38 5.77 17.89
N GLN A 27 1.29 6.16 17.01
CA GLN A 27 0.96 6.95 15.82
C GLN A 27 0.52 6.03 14.66
N PRO A 28 -0.43 6.45 13.81
CA PRO A 28 -0.88 5.64 12.67
C PRO A 28 0.21 5.51 11.60
N LEU A 29 1.00 6.55 11.39
CA LEU A 29 2.05 6.65 10.38
C LEU A 29 3.29 7.33 10.94
N LYS A 30 4.45 7.01 10.38
CA LYS A 30 5.70 7.68 10.74
C LYS A 30 6.61 7.84 9.52
N ARG A 31 7.27 8.99 9.41
CA ARG A 31 8.25 9.27 8.36
C ARG A 31 9.59 8.61 8.72
N GLY A 32 10.30 8.16 7.71
CA GLY A 32 11.66 7.62 7.85
C GLY A 32 12.46 7.77 6.57
N VAL A 33 13.73 7.42 6.65
CA VAL A 33 14.68 7.45 5.53
C VAL A 33 15.16 6.03 5.28
N CYS A 34 15.18 5.61 4.02
CA CYS A 34 15.68 4.30 3.63
C CYS A 34 17.20 4.23 3.84
N VAL A 35 17.65 3.26 4.63
CA VAL A 35 19.08 2.96 4.85
C VAL A 35 19.55 1.97 3.78
N LYS A 36 18.75 0.95 3.48
CA LYS A 36 19.07 -0.09 2.50
C LYS A 36 17.78 -0.64 1.89
N VAL A 37 17.83 -0.91 0.59
CA VAL A 37 16.74 -1.57 -0.15
C VAL A 37 17.25 -2.91 -0.67
N TYR A 38 16.52 -4.00 -0.40
CA TYR A 38 16.93 -5.35 -0.75
C TYR A 38 15.74 -6.28 -0.94
N THR A 39 16.01 -7.51 -1.38
CA THR A 39 14.99 -8.55 -1.51
C THR A 39 15.21 -9.64 -0.48
N THR A 40 14.12 -10.22 0.00
CA THR A 40 14.14 -11.37 0.90
C THR A 40 13.25 -12.48 0.39
N THR A 41 13.66 -13.71 0.68
CA THR A 41 12.83 -14.88 0.41
C THR A 41 11.82 -15.09 1.53
N PRO A 42 10.57 -15.48 1.21
CA PRO A 42 9.57 -15.81 2.22
C PRO A 42 9.91 -17.14 2.91
N LYS A 43 9.25 -17.40 4.03
CA LYS A 43 9.31 -18.70 4.68
C LYS A 43 8.61 -19.78 3.87
N LYS A 44 9.02 -21.04 4.03
CA LYS A 44 8.33 -22.21 3.47
C LYS A 44 6.83 -22.20 3.87
N PRO A 45 5.89 -22.61 3.02
CA PRO A 45 6.05 -23.23 1.69
C PRO A 45 6.19 -22.26 0.51
N ASN A 46 6.17 -20.95 0.72
CA ASN A 46 6.19 -19.95 -0.35
C ASN A 46 7.60 -19.67 -0.88
N SER A 47 7.70 -19.37 -2.18
CA SER A 47 8.95 -18.96 -2.84
C SER A 47 8.69 -17.70 -3.68
N ALA A 48 9.46 -16.64 -3.45
CA ALA A 48 9.42 -15.39 -4.19
C ALA A 48 10.59 -14.48 -3.78
N LEU A 49 10.85 -13.43 -4.52
CA LEU A 49 11.74 -12.33 -4.12
C LEU A 49 10.91 -11.15 -3.63
N ARG A 50 10.68 -11.07 -2.33
CA ARG A 50 9.91 -9.99 -1.71
C ARG A 50 10.78 -8.76 -1.49
N LYS A 51 10.31 -7.60 -1.95
CA LYS A 51 11.04 -6.34 -1.84
C LYS A 51 10.80 -5.71 -0.48
N VAL A 52 11.89 -5.42 0.22
CA VAL A 52 11.87 -4.82 1.56
C VAL A 52 12.90 -3.70 1.65
N ALA A 53 12.66 -2.75 2.53
CA ALA A 53 13.60 -1.69 2.84
C ALA A 53 13.87 -1.64 4.34
N ARG A 54 15.11 -1.43 4.71
CA ARG A 54 15.49 -1.06 6.08
C ARG A 54 15.38 0.46 6.19
N VAL A 55 14.57 0.93 7.13
CA VAL A 55 14.22 2.35 7.24
C VAL A 55 14.48 2.82 8.66
N ARG A 56 15.20 3.94 8.77
CA ARG A 56 15.38 4.68 10.01
C ARG A 56 14.25 5.69 10.15
N LEU A 57 13.46 5.54 11.19
CA LEU A 57 12.33 6.42 11.49
C LEU A 57 12.81 7.73 12.15
N SER A 58 11.94 8.74 12.13
CA SER A 58 12.19 10.03 12.78
C SER A 58 12.42 9.95 14.30
N ASN A 59 12.02 8.86 14.96
CA ASN A 59 12.27 8.58 16.37
C ASN A 59 13.55 7.76 16.63
N GLY A 60 14.41 7.56 15.63
CA GLY A 60 15.67 6.83 15.75
C GLY A 60 15.55 5.31 15.61
N PHE A 61 14.35 4.72 15.65
CA PHE A 61 14.19 3.27 15.46
C PHE A 61 14.48 2.86 14.02
N GLU A 62 15.24 1.77 13.86
CA GLU A 62 15.40 1.12 12.55
C GLU A 62 14.46 -0.07 12.44
N VAL A 63 13.70 -0.10 11.34
CA VAL A 63 12.70 -1.14 11.07
C VAL A 63 12.82 -1.66 9.65
N THR A 64 12.51 -2.94 9.46
CA THR A 64 12.33 -3.51 8.13
C THR A 64 10.88 -3.37 7.71
N ALA A 65 10.66 -2.71 6.57
CA ALA A 65 9.33 -2.45 6.02
C ALA A 65 9.18 -3.09 4.64
N TYR A 66 8.02 -3.66 4.38
CA TYR A 66 7.68 -4.25 3.09
C TYR A 66 7.26 -3.20 2.08
N ILE A 67 7.72 -3.32 0.85
CA ILE A 67 7.36 -2.46 -0.28
C ILE A 67 6.22 -3.15 -1.04
N PRO A 68 4.95 -2.70 -0.93
CA PRO A 68 3.84 -3.33 -1.61
C PRO A 68 3.75 -2.92 -3.08
N GLY A 69 3.18 -3.80 -3.91
CA GLY A 69 2.92 -3.55 -5.32
C GLY A 69 3.99 -4.06 -6.25
N GLU A 70 3.83 -3.73 -7.53
CA GLU A 70 4.70 -4.13 -8.62
C GLU A 70 5.70 -3.03 -8.93
N GLY A 71 6.99 -3.34 -8.90
CA GLY A 71 8.05 -2.37 -9.12
C GLY A 71 8.12 -1.27 -8.07
N HIS A 72 9.24 -0.63 -7.92
CA HIS A 72 9.45 0.53 -7.04
C HIS A 72 10.62 1.38 -7.54
N ASN A 73 10.64 2.64 -7.12
CA ASN A 73 11.71 3.60 -7.41
C ASN A 73 12.56 3.95 -6.18
N LEU A 74 12.40 3.19 -5.08
CA LEU A 74 13.11 3.48 -3.84
C LEU A 74 14.59 3.13 -3.95
N GLN A 75 15.41 4.03 -3.46
CA GLN A 75 16.87 3.92 -3.33
C GLN A 75 17.29 4.21 -1.89
N GLU A 76 18.58 4.13 -1.61
CA GLU A 76 19.13 4.62 -0.35
C GLU A 76 18.86 6.12 -0.21
N HIS A 77 18.65 6.57 1.03
CA HIS A 77 18.28 7.94 1.40
C HIS A 77 16.91 8.43 0.93
N SER A 78 16.10 7.63 0.25
CA SER A 78 14.72 7.99 -0.07
C SER A 78 13.89 8.20 1.20
N VAL A 79 13.13 9.29 1.25
CA VAL A 79 12.20 9.58 2.33
C VAL A 79 10.90 8.85 2.11
N VAL A 80 10.46 8.07 3.10
CA VAL A 80 9.29 7.22 3.00
C VAL A 80 8.35 7.40 4.19
N LEU A 81 7.07 7.08 3.97
CA LEU A 81 6.07 7.03 5.01
C LEU A 81 5.73 5.57 5.32
N ILE A 82 5.77 5.20 6.61
CA ILE A 82 5.56 3.84 7.08
C ILE A 82 4.28 3.75 7.87
N ARG A 83 3.56 2.64 7.69
CA ARG A 83 2.41 2.22 8.49
C ARG A 83 2.67 0.87 9.15
N GLY A 84 1.91 0.55 10.18
CA GLY A 84 1.87 -0.78 10.76
C GLY A 84 1.17 -1.78 9.83
N GLY A 85 1.52 -3.03 9.99
CA GLY A 85 0.96 -4.17 9.26
C GLY A 85 1.99 -5.27 9.12
N ARG A 86 1.69 -6.45 9.68
CA ARG A 86 2.57 -7.62 9.57
C ARG A 86 2.44 -8.27 8.22
N VAL A 87 3.58 -8.68 7.64
CA VAL A 87 3.63 -9.57 6.48
C VAL A 87 3.76 -11.00 7.00
N LYS A 88 2.75 -11.84 6.76
CA LYS A 88 2.71 -13.21 7.27
C LYS A 88 3.84 -14.08 6.69
N ASP A 89 4.24 -13.83 5.45
CA ASP A 89 5.29 -14.58 4.74
C ASP A 89 6.71 -14.24 5.18
N LEU A 90 6.93 -13.03 5.70
CA LEU A 90 8.26 -12.54 6.03
C LEU A 90 8.45 -12.47 7.54
N PRO A 91 9.37 -13.28 8.11
CA PRO A 91 9.65 -13.21 9.54
C PRO A 91 10.23 -11.84 9.90
N GLY A 92 9.76 -11.26 11.01
CA GLY A 92 10.26 -9.99 11.52
C GLY A 92 9.74 -8.71 10.83
N VAL A 93 9.07 -8.80 9.68
CA VAL A 93 8.51 -7.64 8.97
C VAL A 93 7.11 -7.31 9.48
N ARG A 94 7.01 -6.19 10.21
CA ARG A 94 5.76 -5.71 10.85
C ARG A 94 5.25 -4.39 10.30
N TYR A 95 5.89 -3.85 9.27
CA TYR A 95 5.64 -2.52 8.73
C TYR A 95 5.54 -2.57 7.22
N HIS A 96 4.76 -1.63 6.66
CA HIS A 96 4.62 -1.44 5.22
C HIS A 96 4.96 0.00 4.84
N ILE A 97 5.57 0.18 3.69
CA ILE A 97 5.75 1.49 3.06
C ILE A 97 4.46 1.88 2.34
N LEU A 98 4.06 3.13 2.47
CA LEU A 98 2.93 3.70 1.74
C LEU A 98 3.36 4.12 0.34
N ARG A 99 2.61 3.67 -0.68
CA ARG A 99 2.83 4.04 -2.07
C ARG A 99 2.14 5.38 -2.39
N GLY A 100 2.76 6.17 -3.29
CA GLY A 100 2.20 7.44 -3.74
C GLY A 100 2.40 8.62 -2.78
N ASN A 101 3.25 8.48 -1.77
CA ASN A 101 3.58 9.52 -0.80
C ASN A 101 5.09 9.73 -0.72
N LEU A 102 5.50 10.98 -0.51
CA LEU A 102 6.92 11.39 -0.45
C LEU A 102 7.66 10.87 -1.69
N ASP A 103 8.82 10.25 -1.52
CA ASP A 103 9.65 9.76 -2.63
C ASP A 103 9.15 8.43 -3.21
N THR A 104 8.13 7.81 -2.63
CA THR A 104 7.59 6.54 -3.12
C THR A 104 6.52 6.78 -4.18
N GLN A 105 6.81 6.43 -5.43
CA GLN A 105 5.85 6.52 -6.52
C GLN A 105 4.70 5.51 -6.35
N GLY A 106 3.52 5.86 -6.85
CA GLY A 106 2.41 4.93 -6.99
C GLY A 106 2.71 3.85 -8.03
N VAL A 107 1.95 2.74 -7.99
CA VAL A 107 2.08 1.68 -9.01
C VAL A 107 1.50 2.18 -10.32
N ALA A 108 2.27 2.11 -11.41
CA ALA A 108 1.83 2.52 -12.73
C ALA A 108 0.70 1.61 -13.25
N ASN A 109 -0.21 2.17 -14.03
CA ASN A 109 -1.27 1.46 -14.78
C ASN A 109 -2.22 0.56 -13.96
N ARG A 110 -2.21 0.67 -12.64
CA ARG A 110 -3.07 -0.15 -11.79
C ARG A 110 -4.52 0.36 -11.80
N LYS A 111 -5.45 -0.52 -12.15
CA LYS A 111 -6.89 -0.19 -12.28
C LYS A 111 -7.69 -0.54 -11.01
N LYS A 112 -7.33 -1.64 -10.31
CA LYS A 112 -8.01 -2.11 -9.09
C LYS A 112 -7.26 -1.69 -7.82
N ARG A 113 -7.99 -1.35 -6.75
CA ARG A 113 -7.44 -0.93 -5.44
C ARG A 113 -6.40 0.20 -5.56
N ARG A 114 -6.67 1.18 -6.40
CA ARG A 114 -5.74 2.28 -6.71
C ARG A 114 -5.26 3.06 -5.49
N SER A 115 -6.14 3.37 -4.56
CA SER A 115 -5.82 4.09 -3.33
C SER A 115 -4.77 3.36 -2.48
N LEU A 116 -4.85 2.02 -2.40
CA LEU A 116 -3.89 1.20 -1.66
C LEU A 116 -2.47 1.29 -2.23
N TYR A 117 -2.36 1.49 -3.54
CA TYR A 117 -1.07 1.53 -4.25
C TYR A 117 -0.70 2.92 -4.77
N GLY A 118 -1.39 3.96 -4.31
CA GLY A 118 -1.06 5.34 -4.64
C GLY A 118 -1.25 5.71 -6.13
N THR A 119 -2.09 4.98 -6.86
CA THR A 119 -2.32 5.20 -8.30
C THR A 119 -3.44 6.20 -8.51
N LYS A 120 -3.16 7.28 -9.23
CA LYS A 120 -4.16 8.28 -9.63
C LYS A 120 -5.10 7.72 -10.71
N LYS A 121 -6.31 8.24 -10.79
CA LYS A 121 -7.24 7.92 -11.89
C LYS A 121 -6.62 8.45 -13.19
N GLY A 122 -6.40 7.55 -14.16
CA GLY A 122 -5.86 7.94 -15.46
C GLY A 122 -6.79 8.95 -16.16
N LYS A 123 -6.26 10.08 -16.58
CA LYS A 123 -7.00 11.08 -17.37
C LYS A 123 -7.42 10.54 -18.75
N TYR A 124 -6.76 9.49 -19.23
CA TYR A 124 -6.93 8.95 -20.58
C TYR A 124 -8.28 8.28 -20.86
N ILE A 125 -8.96 7.74 -19.84
CA ILE A 125 -10.26 7.10 -20.03
C ILE A 125 -11.35 8.13 -20.43
N CYS A 126 -11.18 9.40 -20.04
CA CYS A 126 -12.11 10.46 -20.39
C CYS A 126 -11.87 11.01 -21.81
N LEU A 127 -10.62 10.98 -22.29
CA LEU A 127 -10.25 11.44 -23.63
C LEU A 127 -10.64 10.42 -24.70
N GLU A 128 -10.40 9.12 -24.47
CA GLU A 128 -10.82 8.06 -25.39
C GLU A 128 -12.35 8.01 -25.57
N LYS A 129 -13.12 8.14 -24.48
CA LYS A 129 -14.58 8.24 -24.57
C LYS A 129 -15.03 9.47 -25.33
N LYS A 130 -14.39 10.63 -25.15
CA LYS A 130 -14.71 11.84 -25.93
C LYS A 130 -14.30 11.72 -27.40
N HIS A 131 -13.20 11.05 -27.70
CA HIS A 131 -12.72 10.86 -29.07
C HIS A 131 -13.60 9.86 -29.83
N ASN A 132 -14.03 8.77 -29.20
CA ASN A 132 -14.95 7.81 -29.78
C ASN A 132 -16.35 8.39 -29.97
N LEU A 133 -16.85 9.20 -29.04
CA LEU A 133 -18.10 9.93 -29.21
C LEU A 133 -18.04 10.91 -30.39
N LYS A 134 -16.95 11.67 -30.56
CA LYS A 134 -16.77 12.55 -31.73
C LYS A 134 -16.70 11.79 -33.04
N LYS A 135 -16.00 10.62 -33.08
CA LYS A 135 -15.99 9.75 -34.27
C LYS A 135 -17.36 9.21 -34.62
N ILE A 136 -18.15 8.78 -33.64
CA ILE A 136 -19.50 8.26 -33.84
C ILE A 136 -20.42 9.39 -34.33
N LEU A 137 -20.34 10.60 -33.73
CA LEU A 137 -21.10 11.74 -34.19
C LEU A 137 -20.76 12.13 -35.62
N PHE A 138 -19.49 12.15 -36.00
CA PHE A 138 -19.03 12.45 -37.36
C PHE A 138 -19.49 11.41 -38.37
N LEU A 139 -19.53 10.11 -38.02
CA LEU A 139 -20.08 9.05 -38.87
C LEU A 139 -21.60 9.19 -39.05
N ILE A 140 -22.33 9.54 -38.00
CA ILE A 140 -23.78 9.77 -38.08
C ILE A 140 -24.12 10.99 -38.96
N GLN A 141 -23.38 12.11 -38.83
CA GLN A 141 -23.55 13.27 -39.66
C GLN A 141 -23.28 13.02 -41.15
N ASN A 142 -22.39 12.12 -41.49
CA ASN A 142 -22.09 11.75 -42.89
C ASN A 142 -23.01 10.67 -43.44
N LEU A 143 -23.74 9.91 -42.62
CA LEU A 143 -24.71 8.91 -43.06
C LEU A 143 -26.11 9.51 -43.33
N ILE A 144 -26.50 10.58 -42.67
CA ILE A 144 -27.81 11.19 -42.80
C ILE A 144 -28.09 11.76 -44.22
N PRO A 145 -27.12 12.39 -44.93
CA PRO A 145 -27.39 12.90 -46.27
C PRO A 145 -27.68 11.83 -47.34
N GLN A 146 -27.24 10.61 -47.14
CA GLN A 146 -27.47 9.53 -48.12
C GLN A 146 -28.82 8.84 -48.01
N LEU A 147 -29.54 9.04 -46.90
CA LEU A 147 -30.88 8.49 -46.66
C LEU A 147 -32.02 9.39 -47.16
N PHE A 148 -31.71 10.64 -47.56
CA PHE A 148 -32.73 11.59 -48.08
C PHE A 148 -32.65 11.76 -49.60
N LEU A 149 -31.84 10.99 -50.35
CA LEU A 149 -31.68 11.09 -51.80
C LEU A 149 -32.07 9.81 -52.56
N SER A 150 -32.89 8.94 -51.92
CA SER A 150 -33.51 7.78 -52.59
C SER A 150 -35.02 7.85 -52.50
#